data_808af1e9295d249d45e0e50493ba9444
#
_entry.id   808af1e9295d249d45e0e50493ba9444
#
_cell.length_a   1.000
_cell.length_b   1.000
_cell.length_c   1.000
_cell.angle_alpha   90.00
_cell.angle_beta   90.00
_cell.angle_gamma   90.00
#
_symmetry.space_group_name_H-M   'P 1'
#
loop_
_entity.id
_entity.type
_entity.pdbx_description
1 polymer ?
#
loop_
_entity_poly.entity_id
_entity_poly.type
_entity_poly.pdbx_seq_one_letter_code
_entity_poly.pdbx_strand_id
1 'polypeptide(L)'
;YPSVGATENLLMAGVLAKGRTTVHNAAREPEIADLAALLNRMGGRILGAGSPVIMIDGVEDLRAVEHVVIPDRIEVATFLAALGVAGGEITLRHVRPDHVDLLVEKLGRTGLRISPDADGLWAMASGQPRPVDVATLPYPGLATDYLPLLVALPAPPAPPLPQKLGTGESRGG
;
A
#
# COMPACT_ATOMS: atom_id res chain seq x y z
N TYR A 1 10.65 -14.05 -7.92
CA TYR A 1 9.49 -13.24 -7.58
C TYR A 1 9.78 -11.77 -7.94
N PRO A 2 8.85 -11.00 -8.54
CA PRO A 2 9.06 -9.58 -8.80
C PRO A 2 9.30 -8.81 -7.49
N SER A 3 10.22 -7.86 -7.51
CA SER A 3 10.53 -7.01 -6.35
C SER A 3 10.33 -5.55 -6.72
N VAL A 4 9.48 -4.84 -5.96
CA VAL A 4 9.22 -3.39 -6.12
C VAL A 4 10.52 -2.62 -5.96
N GLY A 5 11.20 -2.73 -4.81
CA GLY A 5 12.42 -1.98 -4.55
C GLY A 5 13.56 -2.29 -5.53
N ALA A 6 13.70 -3.55 -6.00
CA ALA A 6 14.68 -3.86 -7.04
C ALA A 6 14.31 -3.18 -8.37
N THR A 7 13.04 -3.19 -8.77
CA THR A 7 12.57 -2.55 -10.01
C THR A 7 12.79 -1.03 -9.95
N GLU A 8 12.43 -0.39 -8.85
CA GLU A 8 12.64 1.06 -8.64
C GLU A 8 14.13 1.45 -8.77
N ASN A 9 15.01 0.71 -8.07
CA ASN A 9 16.44 0.96 -8.15
C ASN A 9 17.00 0.77 -9.56
N LEU A 10 16.52 -0.25 -10.30
CA LEU A 10 16.91 -0.47 -11.69
C LEU A 10 16.41 0.63 -12.63
N LEU A 11 15.20 1.17 -12.41
CA LEU A 11 14.69 2.32 -13.17
C LEU A 11 15.57 3.55 -12.94
N MET A 12 15.87 3.90 -11.68
CA MET A 12 16.69 5.05 -11.34
C MET A 12 18.13 4.92 -11.84
N ALA A 13 18.74 3.76 -11.74
CA ALA A 13 20.09 3.52 -12.23
C ALA A 13 20.13 3.44 -13.77
N GLY A 14 19.17 2.74 -14.38
CA GLY A 14 19.12 2.49 -15.81
C GLY A 14 18.89 3.76 -16.63
N VAL A 15 18.15 4.74 -16.11
CA VAL A 15 17.82 5.98 -16.83
C VAL A 15 19.03 6.83 -17.12
N LEU A 16 20.10 6.72 -16.33
CA LEU A 16 21.38 7.42 -16.55
C LEU A 16 22.51 6.48 -17.04
N ALA A 17 22.22 5.19 -17.24
CA ALA A 17 23.19 4.24 -17.76
C ALA A 17 23.42 4.44 -19.26
N LYS A 18 24.63 4.16 -19.75
CA LYS A 18 24.90 4.20 -21.20
C LYS A 18 24.21 3.06 -21.93
N GLY A 19 23.47 3.37 -23.00
CA GLY A 19 22.80 2.40 -23.83
C GLY A 19 21.42 1.99 -23.32
N ARG A 20 20.98 0.76 -23.62
CA ARG A 20 19.69 0.24 -23.25
C ARG A 20 19.78 -0.78 -22.11
N THR A 21 18.99 -0.59 -21.08
CA THR A 21 18.74 -1.54 -19.99
C THR A 21 17.36 -2.17 -20.18
N THR A 22 17.27 -3.51 -20.09
CA THR A 22 15.98 -4.22 -20.11
C THR A 22 15.81 -4.97 -18.80
N VAL A 23 14.72 -4.66 -18.09
CA VAL A 23 14.36 -5.34 -16.85
C VAL A 23 13.30 -6.37 -17.16
N HIS A 24 13.62 -7.66 -16.96
CA HIS A 24 12.67 -8.76 -17.06
C HIS A 24 12.13 -9.13 -15.69
N ASN A 25 10.90 -9.63 -15.63
CA ASN A 25 10.20 -9.94 -14.40
C ASN A 25 10.09 -8.72 -13.46
N ALA A 26 9.88 -7.55 -14.04
CA ALA A 26 9.69 -6.30 -13.31
C ALA A 26 8.42 -6.34 -12.44
N ALA A 27 8.46 -5.63 -11.34
CA ALA A 27 7.28 -5.32 -10.53
C ALA A 27 6.29 -4.46 -11.35
N ARG A 28 4.99 -4.63 -11.10
CA ARG A 28 3.92 -3.99 -11.89
C ARG A 28 3.05 -3.07 -11.05
N GLU A 29 3.41 -2.90 -9.79
CA GLU A 29 2.73 -2.06 -8.83
C GLU A 29 2.59 -0.62 -9.33
N PRO A 30 1.53 0.11 -8.93
CA PRO A 30 1.26 1.47 -9.39
C PRO A 30 2.43 2.44 -9.20
N GLU A 31 3.17 2.30 -8.10
CA GLU A 31 4.36 3.09 -7.79
C GLU A 31 5.48 2.95 -8.82
N ILE A 32 5.59 1.79 -9.48
CA ILE A 32 6.55 1.59 -10.58
C ILE A 32 6.16 2.43 -11.80
N ALA A 33 4.87 2.47 -12.12
CA ALA A 33 4.36 3.29 -13.22
C ALA A 33 4.50 4.79 -12.92
N ASP A 34 4.26 5.19 -11.68
CA ASP A 34 4.39 6.58 -11.22
C ASP A 34 5.85 7.05 -11.27
N LEU A 35 6.80 6.24 -10.77
CA LEU A 35 8.23 6.53 -10.85
C LEU A 35 8.70 6.66 -12.31
N ALA A 36 8.27 5.74 -13.18
CA ALA A 36 8.60 5.80 -14.60
C ALA A 36 8.03 7.07 -15.26
N ALA A 37 6.81 7.48 -14.89
CA ALA A 37 6.19 8.72 -15.37
C ALA A 37 6.99 9.95 -14.92
N LEU A 38 7.41 9.99 -13.65
CA LEU A 38 8.29 11.05 -13.12
C LEU A 38 9.60 11.11 -13.94
N LEU A 39 10.33 9.99 -14.06
CA LEU A 39 11.60 9.93 -14.76
C LEU A 39 11.46 10.31 -16.24
N ASN A 40 10.38 9.91 -16.91
CA ASN A 40 10.08 10.29 -18.29
C ASN A 40 9.82 11.81 -18.42
N ARG A 41 9.10 12.41 -17.47
CA ARG A 41 8.91 13.88 -17.42
C ARG A 41 10.23 14.63 -17.20
N MET A 42 11.15 14.03 -16.44
CA MET A 42 12.50 14.58 -16.25
C MET A 42 13.38 14.49 -17.51
N GLY A 43 12.95 13.79 -18.54
CA GLY A 43 13.68 13.62 -19.80
C GLY A 43 14.15 12.18 -20.05
N GLY A 44 13.84 11.25 -19.16
CA GLY A 44 14.11 9.82 -19.30
C GLY A 44 13.33 9.18 -20.46
N ARG A 45 13.70 7.95 -20.79
CA ARG A 45 13.09 7.17 -21.87
C ARG A 45 12.80 5.76 -21.39
N ILE A 46 11.69 5.61 -20.65
CA ILE A 46 11.26 4.37 -20.01
C ILE A 46 9.96 3.93 -20.65
N LEU A 47 9.89 2.68 -21.12
CA LEU A 47 8.72 2.06 -21.72
C LEU A 47 8.40 0.75 -21.01
N GLY A 48 7.11 0.38 -20.94
CA GLY A 48 6.65 -0.89 -20.40
C GLY A 48 6.46 -0.91 -18.88
N ALA A 49 6.56 0.24 -18.18
CA ALA A 49 6.24 0.30 -16.75
C ALA A 49 4.79 -0.18 -16.50
N GLY A 50 4.58 -0.98 -15.45
CA GLY A 50 3.32 -1.68 -15.20
C GLY A 50 3.17 -3.02 -15.94
N SER A 51 4.16 -3.41 -16.76
CA SER A 51 4.25 -4.72 -17.40
C SER A 51 5.45 -5.52 -16.88
N PRO A 52 5.52 -6.85 -17.18
CA PRO A 52 6.65 -7.68 -16.72
C PRO A 52 8.00 -7.32 -17.35
N VAL A 53 8.02 -6.51 -18.40
CA VAL A 53 9.24 -6.11 -19.11
C VAL A 53 9.28 -4.60 -19.25
N ILE A 54 10.34 -4.01 -18.73
CA ILE A 54 10.58 -2.56 -18.81
C ILE A 54 11.86 -2.32 -19.62
N MET A 55 11.79 -1.43 -20.59
CA MET A 55 12.91 -1.00 -21.40
C MET A 55 13.27 0.44 -21.04
N ILE A 56 14.55 0.70 -20.83
CA ILE A 56 15.09 1.99 -20.42
C ILE A 56 16.21 2.35 -21.38
N ASP A 57 16.03 3.41 -22.16
CA ASP A 57 17.12 4.00 -22.93
C ASP A 57 17.76 5.10 -22.08
N GLY A 58 19.01 4.91 -21.73
CA GLY A 58 19.73 5.86 -20.87
C GLY A 58 19.90 7.23 -21.53
N VAL A 59 19.87 8.27 -20.71
CA VAL A 59 20.06 9.66 -21.11
C VAL A 59 21.27 10.27 -20.38
N GLU A 60 21.83 11.36 -20.90
CA GLU A 60 23.00 11.98 -20.30
C GLU A 60 22.67 12.73 -19.00
N ASP A 61 21.49 13.36 -18.94
CA ASP A 61 21.04 14.13 -17.79
C ASP A 61 19.51 14.07 -17.62
N LEU A 62 19.08 14.44 -16.44
CA LEU A 62 17.67 14.60 -16.08
C LEU A 62 17.45 16.04 -15.56
N ARG A 63 16.30 16.62 -15.92
CA ARG A 63 15.90 17.95 -15.47
C ARG A 63 14.88 17.89 -14.35
N ALA A 64 14.90 18.87 -13.45
CA ALA A 64 13.89 19.01 -12.42
C ALA A 64 12.51 19.26 -13.02
N VAL A 65 11.48 18.63 -12.42
CA VAL A 65 10.07 18.77 -12.80
C VAL A 65 9.20 18.76 -11.54
N GLU A 66 8.03 19.36 -11.64
CA GLU A 66 6.99 19.15 -10.64
C GLU A 66 6.27 17.83 -10.92
N HIS A 67 6.03 17.04 -9.88
CA HIS A 67 5.30 15.79 -9.95
C HIS A 67 4.43 15.60 -8.71
N VAL A 68 3.19 15.20 -8.91
CA VAL A 68 2.29 14.82 -7.82
C VAL A 68 2.37 13.30 -7.70
N VAL A 69 2.93 12.84 -6.60
CA VAL A 69 3.05 11.41 -6.30
C VAL A 69 1.66 10.81 -6.07
N ILE A 70 1.45 9.59 -6.54
CA ILE A 70 0.20 8.88 -6.32
C ILE A 70 -0.02 8.59 -4.82
N PRO A 71 -1.29 8.47 -4.36
CA PRO A 71 -1.59 8.08 -2.99
C PRO A 71 -1.02 6.70 -2.64
N ASP A 72 -0.55 6.55 -1.42
CA ASP A 72 -0.01 5.29 -0.91
C ASP A 72 -1.13 4.28 -0.61
N ARG A 73 -1.18 3.20 -1.40
CA ARG A 73 -2.15 2.11 -1.23
C ARG A 73 -1.94 1.31 0.06
N ILE A 74 -0.72 1.29 0.61
CA ILE A 74 -0.41 0.60 1.87
C ILE A 74 -0.96 1.40 3.05
N GLU A 75 -0.89 2.73 2.98
CA GLU A 75 -1.53 3.61 3.97
C GLU A 75 -3.06 3.39 3.99
N VAL A 76 -3.70 3.31 2.82
CA VAL A 76 -5.13 2.98 2.70
C VAL A 76 -5.44 1.66 3.40
N ALA A 77 -4.65 0.61 3.14
CA ALA A 77 -4.80 -0.70 3.78
C ALA A 77 -4.68 -0.62 5.30
N THR A 78 -3.74 0.18 5.79
CA THR A 78 -3.48 0.37 7.22
C THR A 78 -4.68 1.00 7.92
N PHE A 79 -5.27 2.05 7.36
CA PHE A 79 -6.46 2.69 7.94
C PHE A 79 -7.69 1.78 7.87
N LEU A 80 -7.89 1.02 6.79
CA LEU A 80 -8.98 0.05 6.70
C LEU A 80 -8.82 -1.09 7.69
N ALA A 81 -7.60 -1.57 7.93
CA ALA A 81 -7.33 -2.58 8.95
C ALA A 81 -7.57 -2.02 10.36
N ALA A 82 -7.09 -0.82 10.64
CA ALA A 82 -7.34 -0.13 11.91
C ALA A 82 -8.85 0.04 12.19
N LEU A 83 -9.62 0.44 11.17
CA LEU A 83 -11.08 0.50 11.24
C LEU A 83 -11.69 -0.86 11.59
N GLY A 84 -11.20 -1.93 10.94
CA GLY A 84 -11.68 -3.29 11.19
C GLY A 84 -11.49 -3.74 12.64
N VAL A 85 -10.39 -3.34 13.26
CA VAL A 85 -10.08 -3.65 14.68
C VAL A 85 -10.85 -2.74 15.64
N ALA A 86 -10.88 -1.44 15.36
CA ALA A 86 -11.47 -0.44 16.26
C ALA A 86 -12.99 -0.31 16.13
N GLY A 87 -13.55 -0.70 14.99
CA GLY A 87 -14.94 -0.40 14.63
C GLY A 87 -15.14 1.08 14.28
N GLY A 88 -16.36 1.43 13.90
CA GLY A 88 -16.73 2.79 13.56
C GLY A 88 -16.82 3.05 12.06
N GLU A 89 -16.58 4.29 11.65
CA GLU A 89 -16.75 4.77 10.28
C GLU A 89 -15.65 5.75 9.92
N ILE A 90 -15.12 5.65 8.70
CA ILE A 90 -14.11 6.57 8.16
C ILE A 90 -14.38 6.90 6.70
N THR A 91 -13.92 8.08 6.28
CA THR A 91 -13.78 8.45 4.86
C THR A 91 -12.30 8.71 4.56
N LEU A 92 -11.75 7.94 3.63
CA LEU A 92 -10.39 8.11 3.13
C LEU A 92 -10.44 8.94 1.86
N ARG A 93 -9.92 10.16 1.91
CA ARG A 93 -9.90 11.09 0.77
C ARG A 93 -8.61 11.03 -0.02
N HIS A 94 -8.68 11.44 -1.28
CA HIS A 94 -7.54 11.47 -2.21
C HIS A 94 -6.86 10.11 -2.37
N VAL A 95 -7.63 9.03 -2.29
CA VAL A 95 -7.13 7.68 -2.55
C VAL A 95 -7.54 7.19 -3.94
N ARG A 96 -6.84 6.19 -4.44
CA ARG A 96 -7.11 5.53 -5.72
C ARG A 96 -7.74 4.17 -5.45
N PRO A 97 -9.09 4.05 -5.55
CA PRO A 97 -9.77 2.78 -5.31
C PRO A 97 -9.25 1.63 -6.19
N ASP A 98 -8.93 1.93 -7.46
CA ASP A 98 -8.38 1.00 -8.43
C ASP A 98 -7.01 0.39 -8.03
N HIS A 99 -6.29 1.00 -7.11
CA HIS A 99 -5.03 0.46 -6.59
C HIS A 99 -5.22 -0.57 -5.46
N VAL A 100 -6.45 -0.70 -4.92
CA VAL A 100 -6.78 -1.53 -3.76
C VAL A 100 -7.98 -2.46 -3.97
N ASP A 101 -8.43 -2.66 -5.19
CA ASP A 101 -9.65 -3.42 -5.52
C ASP A 101 -9.70 -4.79 -4.84
N LEU A 102 -8.65 -5.61 -4.98
CA LEU A 102 -8.61 -6.94 -4.38
C LEU A 102 -8.57 -6.88 -2.84
N LEU A 103 -7.90 -5.89 -2.27
CA LEU A 103 -7.91 -5.66 -0.82
C LEU A 103 -9.31 -5.32 -0.33
N VAL A 104 -10.00 -4.40 -1.00
CA VAL A 104 -11.38 -4.00 -0.68
C VAL A 104 -12.32 -5.21 -0.75
N GLU A 105 -12.20 -6.05 -1.79
CA GLU A 105 -12.96 -7.30 -1.90
C GLU A 105 -12.71 -8.21 -0.70
N LYS A 106 -11.45 -8.44 -0.33
CA LYS A 106 -11.09 -9.31 0.80
C LYS A 106 -11.58 -8.76 2.13
N LEU A 107 -11.41 -7.46 2.38
CA LEU A 107 -11.92 -6.80 3.58
C LEU A 107 -13.46 -6.83 3.64
N GLY A 108 -14.14 -6.69 2.52
CA GLY A 108 -15.59 -6.86 2.44
C GLY A 108 -16.06 -8.24 2.93
N ARG A 109 -15.31 -9.30 2.61
CA ARG A 109 -15.60 -10.67 3.10
C ARG A 109 -15.39 -10.83 4.60
N THR A 110 -14.55 -10.01 5.23
CA THR A 110 -14.41 -10.00 6.70
C THR A 110 -15.60 -9.35 7.39
N GLY A 111 -16.43 -8.61 6.68
CA GLY A 111 -17.60 -7.91 7.19
C GLY A 111 -17.51 -6.39 7.21
N LEU A 112 -16.40 -5.82 6.75
CA LEU A 112 -16.30 -4.39 6.52
C LEU A 112 -17.21 -4.00 5.35
N ARG A 113 -17.90 -2.87 5.49
CA ARG A 113 -18.61 -2.22 4.37
C ARG A 113 -17.68 -1.16 3.79
N ILE A 114 -17.34 -1.28 2.52
CA ILE A 114 -16.45 -0.36 1.83
C ILE A 114 -17.10 -0.01 0.50
N SER A 115 -17.17 1.27 0.18
CA SER A 115 -17.70 1.75 -1.09
C SER A 115 -16.90 2.94 -1.61
N PRO A 116 -16.85 3.14 -2.93
CA PRO A 116 -16.35 4.39 -3.49
C PRO A 116 -17.13 5.59 -2.93
N ASP A 117 -16.43 6.68 -2.70
CA ASP A 117 -16.96 7.99 -2.37
C ASP A 117 -16.50 9.00 -3.43
N ALA A 118 -17.01 10.23 -3.39
CA ALA A 118 -16.76 11.26 -4.40
C ALA A 118 -15.26 11.55 -4.64
N ASP A 119 -14.42 11.38 -3.62
CA ASP A 119 -12.99 11.68 -3.64
C ASP A 119 -12.16 10.56 -2.94
N GLY A 120 -12.65 9.32 -2.98
CA GLY A 120 -11.91 8.23 -2.36
C GLY A 120 -12.76 7.04 -1.97
N LEU A 121 -12.66 6.62 -0.70
CA LEU A 121 -13.37 5.48 -0.14
C LEU A 121 -14.06 5.83 1.16
N TRP A 122 -15.31 5.45 1.28
CA TRP A 122 -16.03 5.37 2.56
C TRP A 122 -15.97 3.95 3.09
N ALA A 123 -15.76 3.80 4.40
CA ALA A 123 -15.73 2.48 5.02
C ALA A 123 -16.36 2.50 6.43
N MET A 124 -17.01 1.38 6.80
CA MET A 124 -17.61 1.17 8.11
C MET A 124 -17.37 -0.26 8.60
N ALA A 125 -17.06 -0.40 9.87
CA ALA A 125 -16.97 -1.68 10.57
C ALA A 125 -17.93 -1.68 11.76
N SER A 126 -18.84 -2.70 11.81
CA SER A 126 -19.79 -2.86 12.89
C SER A 126 -19.70 -4.30 13.41
N GLY A 127 -18.86 -4.52 14.40
CA GLY A 127 -18.64 -5.85 14.98
C GLY A 127 -17.26 -6.41 14.64
N GLN A 128 -17.03 -7.64 15.13
CA GLN A 128 -15.72 -8.29 14.99
C GLN A 128 -15.53 -8.85 13.56
N PRO A 129 -14.39 -8.56 12.89
CA PRO A 129 -14.12 -9.10 11.57
C PRO A 129 -14.07 -10.62 11.56
N ARG A 130 -14.61 -11.22 10.50
CA ARG A 130 -14.57 -12.66 10.28
C ARG A 130 -13.26 -13.06 9.61
N PRO A 131 -12.69 -14.23 9.90
CA PRO A 131 -11.54 -14.74 9.18
C PRO A 131 -11.81 -14.87 7.67
N VAL A 132 -10.80 -14.63 6.86
CA VAL A 132 -10.84 -14.79 5.40
C VAL A 132 -9.55 -15.43 4.91
N ASP A 133 -9.66 -16.33 3.95
CA ASP A 133 -8.51 -16.91 3.30
C ASP A 133 -7.88 -15.90 2.34
N VAL A 134 -6.57 -15.72 2.48
CA VAL A 134 -5.78 -14.82 1.64
C VAL A 134 -4.55 -15.55 1.08
N ALA A 135 -4.20 -15.22 -0.15
CA ALA A 135 -2.94 -15.62 -0.78
C ALA A 135 -2.29 -14.36 -1.36
N THR A 136 -1.01 -14.18 -1.07
CA THR A 136 -0.23 -13.08 -1.63
C THR A 136 0.26 -13.45 -3.03
N LEU A 137 0.09 -12.54 -3.96
CA LEU A 137 0.46 -12.67 -5.36
C LEU A 137 1.03 -11.35 -5.87
N PRO A 138 1.87 -11.37 -6.93
CA PRO A 138 2.31 -10.16 -7.61
C PRO A 138 1.11 -9.32 -8.08
N TYR A 139 1.28 -8.00 -8.06
CA TYR A 139 0.24 -7.06 -8.51
C TYR A 139 -0.31 -7.44 -9.92
N PRO A 140 -1.64 -7.38 -10.12
CA PRO A 140 -2.68 -6.83 -9.26
C PRO A 140 -3.20 -7.79 -8.16
N GLY A 141 -2.43 -8.81 -7.80
CA GLY A 141 -2.73 -9.65 -6.65
C GLY A 141 -2.57 -8.91 -5.31
N LEU A 142 -2.76 -9.66 -4.23
CA LEU A 142 -2.66 -9.13 -2.88
C LEU A 142 -1.18 -8.99 -2.47
N ALA A 143 -0.74 -7.76 -2.22
CA ALA A 143 0.64 -7.49 -1.83
C ALA A 143 1.01 -8.18 -0.50
N THR A 144 2.28 -8.59 -0.37
CA THR A 144 2.82 -9.17 0.87
C THR A 144 2.72 -8.21 2.05
N ASP A 145 2.82 -6.90 1.78
CA ASP A 145 2.73 -5.82 2.80
C ASP A 145 1.36 -5.75 3.48
N TYR A 146 0.30 -6.25 2.84
CA TYR A 146 -1.02 -6.34 3.45
C TYR A 146 -1.16 -7.49 4.44
N LEU A 147 -0.29 -8.50 4.38
CA LEU A 147 -0.44 -9.71 5.18
C LEU A 147 -0.44 -9.44 6.70
N PRO A 148 0.49 -8.65 7.26
CA PRO A 148 0.46 -8.33 8.68
C PRO A 148 -0.83 -7.63 9.11
N LEU A 149 -1.37 -6.75 8.26
CA LEU A 149 -2.61 -6.02 8.51
C LEU A 149 -3.82 -6.96 8.54
N LEU A 150 -3.89 -7.88 7.57
CA LEU A 150 -4.98 -8.85 7.47
C LEU A 150 -4.94 -9.90 8.59
N VAL A 151 -3.75 -10.26 9.07
CA VAL A 151 -3.59 -11.16 10.23
C VAL A 151 -4.03 -10.47 11.54
N ALA A 152 -3.83 -9.17 11.65
CA ALA A 152 -4.24 -8.41 12.84
C ALA A 152 -5.78 -8.28 12.98
N LEU A 153 -6.53 -8.33 11.88
CA LEU A 153 -7.99 -8.12 11.87
C LEU A 153 -8.78 -9.11 12.74
N PRO A 154 -8.58 -10.45 12.62
CA PRO A 154 -9.32 -11.41 13.43
C PRO A 154 -8.72 -11.61 14.84
N ALA A 155 -7.65 -10.88 15.18
CA ALA A 155 -7.04 -11.02 16.50
C ALA A 155 -8.04 -10.59 17.60
N PRO A 156 -8.14 -11.34 18.71
CA PRO A 156 -8.97 -10.92 19.83
C PRO A 156 -8.42 -9.59 20.38
N PRO A 157 -9.28 -8.70 20.88
CA PRO A 157 -8.81 -7.45 21.49
C PRO A 157 -7.84 -7.78 22.64
N ALA A 158 -6.76 -7.00 22.72
CA ALA A 158 -5.82 -7.15 23.81
C ALA A 158 -6.56 -7.06 25.16
N PRO A 159 -6.26 -7.91 26.15
CA PRO A 159 -6.86 -7.78 27.45
C PRO A 159 -6.57 -6.39 28.02
N PRO A 160 -7.52 -5.80 28.77
CA PRO A 160 -7.30 -4.49 29.36
C PRO A 160 -6.02 -4.51 30.19
N LEU A 161 -5.18 -3.47 30.03
CA LEU A 161 -3.98 -3.33 30.84
C LEU A 161 -4.37 -3.42 32.31
N PRO A 162 -3.61 -4.17 33.15
CA PRO A 162 -3.89 -4.24 34.56
C PRO A 162 -3.89 -2.82 35.15
N GLN A 163 -5.03 -2.41 35.67
CA GLN A 163 -5.08 -1.15 36.42
C GLN A 163 -4.00 -1.20 37.49
N LYS A 164 -3.08 -0.23 37.47
CA LYS A 164 -2.16 -0.06 38.62
C LYS A 164 -3.01 0.07 39.86
N LEU A 165 -2.98 -0.95 40.70
CA LEU A 165 -3.51 -0.86 42.04
C LEU A 165 -2.86 0.39 42.67
N GLY A 166 -3.70 1.36 42.99
CA GLY A 166 -3.25 2.60 43.60
C GLY A 166 -2.32 2.27 44.81
N THR A 167 -1.18 2.90 44.81
CA THR A 167 -0.28 2.87 45.98
C THR A 167 -1.06 3.26 47.18
N GLY A 168 -1.29 2.29 48.06
CA GLY A 168 -1.94 2.54 49.35
C GLY A 168 -1.19 3.66 50.08
N GLU A 169 -1.89 4.74 50.36
CA GLU A 169 -1.44 5.73 51.31
C GLU A 169 -1.14 5.02 52.61
N SER A 170 0.12 4.96 52.98
CA SER A 170 0.52 4.66 54.37
C SER A 170 0.01 5.81 55.25
N ARG A 171 -1.10 5.60 55.94
CA ARG A 171 -1.45 6.41 57.10
C ARG A 171 -0.40 6.14 58.18
N GLY A 172 0.55 7.06 58.35
CA GLY A 172 1.36 7.16 59.52
C GLY A 172 0.50 7.60 60.73
N GLY A 173 0.54 6.83 61.76
CA GLY A 173 0.14 7.21 63.11
C GLY A 173 1.30 7.91 63.87
#